data_208dd0522e2c49fc6ec102c4cd7a7dd2
#
_entry.id   208dd0522e2c49fc6ec102c4cd7a7dd2
#
_cell.length_a   1.000
_cell.length_b   1.000
_cell.length_c   1.000
_cell.angle_alpha   90.00
_cell.angle_beta   90.00
_cell.angle_gamma   90.00
#
_symmetry.space_group_name_H-M   'P 1'
#
loop_
_entity.id
_entity.type
_entity.pdbx_description
1 polymer ?
#
loop_
_entity_poly.entity_id
_entity_poly.type
_entity_poly.pdbx_seq_one_letter_code
_entity_poly.pdbx_strand_id
1 'polypeptide(L)'
;MTEKQYIRSLSTKILIAFGTMSVGLTLFSLFATLVTTDGERSKYATLLMGVFQNLVVFGLAAVVTSKICYRKVLKPLKMNVAPSWKGIAMVVAVYVVSLPALNWLVDWNAHITFPDSMQQLYHTLKNLEDLAQKETNFLLQGNDLLTTILIVLEVGLLTGFGEEIFFRGAILGAFEQKKGLNIHLSVWFVGILFSAFHFQFFGFFPRCFLGIWLGYLFVWSRSLWLPVIAHALNNGMVVIVAYLAEQKVIGADAIEKIGVPQAGEFPLLALISAILTIALIIATSKILTKN
;
A
#
# COMPACT_ATOMS: atom_id res chain seq x y z
N MET A 1 -18.11 -20.00 24.33
CA MET A 1 -18.95 -18.78 24.28
C MET A 1 -18.77 -18.12 22.92
N THR A 2 -19.77 -18.19 22.04
CA THR A 2 -19.79 -17.52 20.74
C THR A 2 -19.75 -16.00 20.98
N GLU A 3 -18.66 -15.35 20.54
CA GLU A 3 -18.56 -13.88 20.60
C GLU A 3 -19.73 -13.30 19.79
N LYS A 4 -20.70 -12.72 20.45
CA LYS A 4 -21.80 -12.00 19.80
C LYS A 4 -21.17 -10.83 19.02
N GLN A 5 -21.14 -10.92 17.69
CA GLN A 5 -20.85 -9.78 16.84
C GLN A 5 -21.92 -8.72 17.13
N TYR A 6 -21.49 -7.53 17.55
CA TYR A 6 -22.42 -6.44 17.87
C TYR A 6 -23.14 -5.94 16.61
N ILE A 7 -22.41 -5.84 15.48
CA ILE A 7 -22.99 -5.50 14.17
C ILE A 7 -22.73 -6.66 13.21
N ARG A 8 -23.80 -7.23 12.63
CA ARG A 8 -23.72 -8.39 11.70
C ARG A 8 -23.67 -7.97 10.24
N SER A 9 -24.28 -6.83 9.87
CA SER A 9 -24.38 -6.36 8.48
C SER A 9 -23.00 -5.93 7.96
N LEU A 10 -22.60 -6.47 6.81
CA LEU A 10 -21.37 -6.08 6.12
C LEU A 10 -21.45 -4.62 5.67
N SER A 11 -22.57 -4.22 5.05
CA SER A 11 -22.77 -2.85 4.58
C SER A 11 -22.63 -1.83 5.71
N THR A 12 -23.20 -2.11 6.89
CA THR A 12 -23.07 -1.25 8.06
C THR A 12 -21.62 -1.14 8.53
N LYS A 13 -20.84 -2.24 8.54
CA LYS A 13 -19.42 -2.21 8.91
C LYS A 13 -18.61 -1.35 7.94
N ILE A 14 -18.85 -1.50 6.65
CA ILE A 14 -18.18 -0.73 5.60
C ILE A 14 -18.57 0.75 5.72
N LEU A 15 -19.85 1.05 5.93
CA LEU A 15 -20.32 2.43 6.11
C LEU A 15 -19.67 3.09 7.35
N ILE A 16 -19.55 2.38 8.47
CA ILE A 16 -18.86 2.89 9.67
C ILE A 16 -17.38 3.13 9.36
N ALA A 17 -16.70 2.20 8.67
CA ALA A 17 -15.28 2.34 8.34
C ALA A 17 -15.02 3.59 7.48
N PHE A 18 -15.79 3.78 6.41
CA PHE A 18 -15.63 4.97 5.56
C PHE A 18 -16.14 6.24 6.23
N GLY A 19 -17.17 6.17 7.05
CA GLY A 19 -17.67 7.32 7.83
C GLY A 19 -16.62 7.81 8.85
N THR A 20 -15.97 6.88 9.57
CA THR A 20 -14.89 7.23 10.52
C THR A 20 -13.65 7.75 9.79
N MET A 21 -13.31 7.19 8.63
CA MET A 21 -12.24 7.71 7.77
C MET A 21 -12.54 9.12 7.27
N SER A 22 -13.78 9.41 6.85
CA SER A 22 -14.18 10.75 6.40
C SER A 22 -14.06 11.80 7.53
N VAL A 23 -14.41 11.44 8.76
CA VAL A 23 -14.14 12.29 9.94
C VAL A 23 -12.64 12.51 10.10
N GLY A 24 -11.82 11.45 9.96
CA GLY A 24 -10.37 11.55 9.99
C GLY A 24 -9.81 12.49 8.92
N LEU A 25 -10.34 12.43 7.67
CA LEU A 25 -9.97 13.33 6.58
C LEU A 25 -10.33 14.79 6.88
N THR A 26 -11.48 15.06 7.50
CA THR A 26 -11.85 16.40 7.92
C THR A 26 -10.87 16.94 8.96
N LEU A 27 -10.52 16.12 9.97
CA LEU A 27 -9.54 16.49 10.99
C LEU A 27 -8.15 16.68 10.36
N PHE A 28 -7.76 15.86 9.39
CA PHE A 28 -6.52 16.03 8.65
C PHE A 28 -6.48 17.35 7.88
N SER A 29 -7.56 17.71 7.18
CA SER A 29 -7.66 19.00 6.48
C SER A 29 -7.47 20.18 7.42
N LEU A 30 -8.11 20.17 8.60
CA LEU A 30 -7.94 21.19 9.62
C LEU A 30 -6.51 21.24 10.16
N PHE A 31 -5.91 20.07 10.41
CA PHE A 31 -4.53 19.98 10.86
C PHE A 31 -3.55 20.52 9.80
N ALA A 32 -3.75 20.15 8.53
CA ALA A 32 -2.92 20.63 7.42
C ALA A 32 -2.93 22.16 7.32
N THR A 33 -4.07 22.83 7.50
CA THR A 33 -4.14 24.31 7.50
C THR A 33 -3.35 24.94 8.64
N LEU A 34 -3.27 24.28 9.81
CA LEU A 34 -2.49 24.77 10.95
C LEU A 34 -0.97 24.64 10.74
N VAL A 35 -0.54 23.60 10.01
CA VAL A 35 0.89 23.30 9.81
C VAL A 35 1.48 24.06 8.62
N THR A 36 0.64 24.57 7.70
CA THR A 36 1.06 25.24 6.46
C THR A 36 0.82 26.75 6.46
N THR A 37 0.76 27.40 7.63
CA THR A 37 0.35 28.82 7.79
C THR A 37 1.26 29.87 7.11
N ASP A 38 2.52 29.55 6.81
CA ASP A 38 3.50 30.53 6.32
C ASP A 38 3.85 30.38 4.82
N GLY A 39 3.07 29.62 4.05
CA GLY A 39 3.24 29.48 2.60
C GLY A 39 4.41 28.61 2.16
N GLU A 40 5.39 28.33 3.01
CA GLU A 40 6.50 27.40 2.74
C GLU A 40 6.31 26.10 3.51
N ARG A 41 6.08 25.04 2.78
CA ARG A 41 5.93 23.70 3.35
C ARG A 41 7.29 23.04 3.55
N SER A 42 7.73 22.87 4.80
CA SER A 42 8.95 22.14 5.12
C SER A 42 8.78 20.62 4.99
N LYS A 43 9.87 19.90 4.78
CA LYS A 43 9.85 18.41 4.79
C LYS A 43 9.33 17.85 6.10
N TYR A 44 9.71 18.44 7.23
CA TYR A 44 9.22 18.02 8.56
C TYR A 44 7.72 18.25 8.72
N ALA A 45 7.19 19.34 8.18
CA ALA A 45 5.74 19.57 8.12
C ALA A 45 5.04 18.49 7.28
N THR A 46 5.64 18.10 6.15
CA THR A 46 5.12 17.01 5.29
C THR A 46 5.13 15.67 6.03
N LEU A 47 6.23 15.32 6.71
CA LEU A 47 6.32 14.13 7.54
C LEU A 47 5.29 14.13 8.67
N LEU A 48 5.12 15.27 9.35
CA LEU A 48 4.13 15.40 10.42
C LEU A 48 2.70 15.21 9.91
N MET A 49 2.39 15.75 8.72
CA MET A 49 1.11 15.50 8.05
C MET A 49 0.92 14.02 7.70
N GLY A 50 1.95 13.34 7.18
CA GLY A 50 1.92 11.90 6.92
C GLY A 50 1.67 11.10 8.21
N VAL A 51 2.36 11.42 9.29
CA VAL A 51 2.12 10.80 10.62
C VAL A 51 0.67 10.99 11.06
N PHE A 52 0.14 12.21 10.96
CA PHE A 52 -1.24 12.49 11.32
C PHE A 52 -2.22 11.72 10.43
N GLN A 53 -2.01 11.71 9.12
CA GLN A 53 -2.82 10.95 8.16
C GLN A 53 -2.86 9.47 8.52
N ASN A 54 -1.72 8.85 8.71
CA ASN A 54 -1.62 7.42 8.98
C ASN A 54 -2.25 7.02 10.31
N LEU A 55 -2.08 7.84 11.36
CA LEU A 55 -2.64 7.56 12.68
C LEU A 55 -4.14 7.88 12.76
N VAL A 56 -4.58 9.01 12.19
CA VAL A 56 -5.95 9.51 12.39
C VAL A 56 -6.88 9.06 11.26
N VAL A 57 -6.48 9.24 9.99
CA VAL A 57 -7.34 8.88 8.85
C VAL A 57 -7.50 7.36 8.73
N PHE A 58 -6.41 6.60 8.87
CA PHE A 58 -6.43 5.15 8.72
C PHE A 58 -6.48 4.41 10.06
N GLY A 59 -5.51 4.67 10.95
CA GLY A 59 -5.35 3.93 12.20
C GLY A 59 -6.53 4.08 13.14
N LEU A 60 -6.88 5.33 13.50
CA LEU A 60 -8.00 5.62 14.39
C LEU A 60 -9.33 5.16 13.77
N ALA A 61 -9.54 5.36 12.46
CA ALA A 61 -10.74 4.91 11.77
C ALA A 61 -10.90 3.37 11.87
N ALA A 62 -9.83 2.60 11.67
CA ALA A 62 -9.86 1.14 11.83
C ALA A 62 -10.15 0.70 13.27
N VAL A 63 -9.51 1.35 14.25
CA VAL A 63 -9.70 1.07 15.69
C VAL A 63 -11.13 1.38 16.12
N VAL A 64 -11.65 2.55 15.76
CA VAL A 64 -13.02 2.96 16.09
C VAL A 64 -14.03 2.03 15.43
N THR A 65 -13.85 1.72 14.15
CA THR A 65 -14.70 0.74 13.43
C THR A 65 -14.71 -0.61 14.14
N SER A 66 -13.53 -1.13 14.48
CA SER A 66 -13.41 -2.41 15.18
C SER A 66 -14.09 -2.37 16.56
N LYS A 67 -13.90 -1.28 17.30
CA LYS A 67 -14.53 -1.09 18.62
C LYS A 67 -16.05 -1.04 18.53
N ILE A 68 -16.60 -0.32 17.56
CA ILE A 68 -18.06 -0.21 17.35
C ILE A 68 -18.63 -1.54 16.89
N CYS A 69 -18.00 -2.20 15.89
CA CYS A 69 -18.54 -3.40 15.27
C CYS A 69 -18.38 -4.68 16.11
N TYR A 70 -17.31 -4.77 16.90
CA TYR A 70 -16.90 -6.00 17.58
C TYR A 70 -16.68 -5.84 19.09
N ARG A 71 -16.70 -4.64 19.62
CA ARG A 71 -16.31 -4.28 20.99
C ARG A 71 -14.89 -4.71 21.38
N LYS A 72 -14.06 -5.06 20.41
CA LYS A 72 -12.67 -5.46 20.53
C LYS A 72 -11.87 -4.83 19.41
N VAL A 73 -10.55 -4.70 19.58
CA VAL A 73 -9.66 -4.09 18.59
C VAL A 73 -8.68 -5.12 18.04
N LEU A 74 -7.83 -5.69 18.87
CA LEU A 74 -6.69 -6.49 18.43
C LEU A 74 -7.07 -7.74 17.64
N LYS A 75 -8.06 -8.49 18.12
CA LYS A 75 -8.47 -9.78 17.52
C LYS A 75 -9.19 -9.60 16.17
N PRO A 76 -10.20 -8.71 16.05
CA PRO A 76 -10.85 -8.49 14.74
C PRO A 76 -9.90 -7.96 13.67
N LEU A 77 -8.92 -7.13 14.06
CA LEU A 77 -7.90 -6.59 13.17
C LEU A 77 -6.69 -7.54 12.98
N LYS A 78 -6.72 -8.73 13.59
CA LYS A 78 -5.64 -9.75 13.56
C LYS A 78 -4.26 -9.21 14.00
N MET A 79 -4.24 -8.23 14.89
CA MET A 79 -3.01 -7.65 15.46
C MET A 79 -2.39 -8.53 16.55
N ASN A 80 -3.16 -9.49 17.09
CA ASN A 80 -2.74 -10.42 18.14
C ASN A 80 -2.01 -11.67 17.64
N VAL A 81 -1.80 -11.80 16.33
CA VAL A 81 -1.11 -12.94 15.70
C VAL A 81 0.24 -12.46 15.16
N ALA A 82 1.33 -12.95 15.73
CA ALA A 82 2.67 -12.64 15.24
C ALA A 82 2.91 -13.27 13.85
N PRO A 83 3.69 -12.61 12.98
CA PRO A 83 4.06 -13.18 11.69
C PRO A 83 5.05 -14.34 11.89
N SER A 84 4.96 -15.38 11.08
CA SER A 84 5.96 -16.44 11.09
C SER A 84 7.23 -16.01 10.37
N TRP A 85 8.41 -16.47 10.85
CA TRP A 85 9.68 -16.16 10.18
C TRP A 85 9.73 -16.68 8.73
N LYS A 86 9.08 -17.85 8.46
CA LYS A 86 8.94 -18.39 7.10
C LYS A 86 8.12 -17.46 6.22
N GLY A 87 7.04 -16.88 6.78
CA GLY A 87 6.25 -15.86 6.07
C GLY A 87 7.07 -14.63 5.73
N ILE A 88 7.87 -14.13 6.67
CA ILE A 88 8.76 -12.98 6.43
C ILE A 88 9.79 -13.30 5.34
N ALA A 89 10.43 -14.46 5.39
CA ALA A 89 11.37 -14.90 4.37
C ALA A 89 10.72 -14.97 2.97
N MET A 90 9.48 -15.49 2.88
CA MET A 90 8.73 -15.54 1.63
C MET A 90 8.36 -14.15 1.11
N VAL A 91 8.01 -13.20 2.00
CA VAL A 91 7.76 -11.79 1.63
C VAL A 91 9.00 -11.18 0.97
N VAL A 92 10.17 -11.35 1.59
CA VAL A 92 11.44 -10.85 1.02
C VAL A 92 11.75 -11.52 -0.32
N ALA A 93 11.59 -12.84 -0.42
CA ALA A 93 11.83 -13.58 -1.67
C ALA A 93 10.89 -13.12 -2.80
N VAL A 94 9.60 -12.98 -2.52
CA VAL A 94 8.62 -12.47 -3.50
C VAL A 94 8.97 -11.05 -3.91
N TYR A 95 9.31 -10.16 -2.96
CA TYR A 95 9.71 -8.79 -3.25
C TYR A 95 10.89 -8.74 -4.22
N VAL A 96 12.00 -9.42 -3.90
CA VAL A 96 13.21 -9.38 -4.75
C VAL A 96 12.96 -9.99 -6.14
N VAL A 97 12.29 -11.14 -6.20
CA VAL A 97 12.05 -11.85 -7.46
C VAL A 97 11.05 -11.12 -8.35
N SER A 98 10.10 -10.38 -7.77
CA SER A 98 9.08 -9.63 -8.53
C SER A 98 9.59 -8.32 -9.14
N LEU A 99 10.74 -7.78 -8.70
CA LEU A 99 11.23 -6.48 -9.15
C LEU A 99 11.24 -6.30 -10.68
N PRO A 100 11.81 -7.22 -11.48
CA PRO A 100 11.83 -7.04 -12.94
C PRO A 100 10.43 -7.00 -13.56
N ALA A 101 9.52 -7.84 -13.07
CA ALA A 101 8.13 -7.87 -13.56
C ALA A 101 7.35 -6.61 -13.15
N LEU A 102 7.55 -6.16 -11.91
CA LEU A 102 6.90 -4.94 -11.41
C LEU A 102 7.42 -3.69 -12.12
N ASN A 103 8.72 -3.55 -12.33
CA ASN A 103 9.29 -2.43 -13.06
C ASN A 103 8.76 -2.36 -14.49
N TRP A 104 8.71 -3.50 -15.19
CA TRP A 104 8.09 -3.55 -16.51
C TRP A 104 6.61 -3.15 -16.48
N LEU A 105 5.87 -3.61 -15.48
CA LEU A 105 4.45 -3.25 -15.31
C LEU A 105 4.27 -1.76 -15.00
N VAL A 106 5.16 -1.17 -14.19
CA VAL A 106 5.18 0.27 -13.90
C VAL A 106 5.44 1.05 -15.18
N ASP A 107 6.47 0.68 -15.92
CA ASP A 107 6.81 1.32 -17.21
C ASP A 107 5.65 1.20 -18.20
N TRP A 108 5.09 0.03 -18.39
CA TRP A 108 3.93 -0.19 -19.26
C TRP A 108 2.74 0.66 -18.84
N ASN A 109 2.40 0.71 -17.54
CA ASN A 109 1.27 1.49 -17.04
C ASN A 109 1.50 2.99 -17.20
N ALA A 110 2.72 3.48 -17.03
CA ALA A 110 3.09 4.88 -17.22
C ALA A 110 2.94 5.36 -18.68
N HIS A 111 3.06 4.45 -19.64
CA HIS A 111 2.99 4.73 -21.07
C HIS A 111 1.62 4.42 -21.72
N ILE A 112 0.58 4.18 -20.92
CA ILE A 112 -0.78 3.99 -21.45
C ILE A 112 -1.24 5.29 -22.12
N THR A 113 -1.65 5.17 -23.40
CA THR A 113 -2.17 6.27 -24.20
C THR A 113 -3.70 6.25 -24.24
N PHE A 114 -4.30 7.42 -24.44
CA PHE A 114 -5.73 7.61 -24.54
C PHE A 114 -6.11 8.04 -25.96
N PRO A 115 -7.27 7.61 -26.49
CA PRO A 115 -7.77 8.10 -27.78
C PRO A 115 -8.05 9.61 -27.73
N ASP A 116 -8.06 10.27 -28.90
CA ASP A 116 -8.27 11.72 -29.01
C ASP A 116 -9.56 12.19 -28.35
N SER A 117 -10.62 11.38 -28.38
CA SER A 117 -11.89 11.66 -27.72
C SER A 117 -11.81 11.72 -26.19
N MET A 118 -10.75 11.23 -25.57
CA MET A 118 -10.56 11.17 -24.12
C MET A 118 -9.39 12.05 -23.61
N GLN A 119 -8.88 12.99 -24.42
CA GLN A 119 -7.74 13.82 -24.06
C GLN A 119 -8.00 14.67 -22.81
N GLN A 120 -9.21 15.17 -22.59
CA GLN A 120 -9.54 15.90 -21.36
C GLN A 120 -9.39 15.02 -20.11
N LEU A 121 -9.81 13.75 -20.18
CA LEU A 121 -9.60 12.78 -19.11
C LEU A 121 -8.11 12.49 -18.89
N TYR A 122 -7.35 12.26 -19.98
CA TYR A 122 -5.91 12.06 -19.93
C TYR A 122 -5.21 13.21 -19.20
N HIS A 123 -5.48 14.46 -19.58
CA HIS A 123 -4.88 15.63 -18.93
C HIS A 123 -5.23 15.73 -17.44
N THR A 124 -6.48 15.39 -17.07
CA THR A 124 -6.91 15.38 -15.66
C THR A 124 -6.13 14.35 -14.85
N LEU A 125 -6.02 13.11 -15.37
CA LEU A 125 -5.30 12.03 -14.71
C LEU A 125 -3.79 12.31 -14.65
N LYS A 126 -3.22 12.90 -15.73
CA LYS A 126 -1.81 13.27 -15.78
C LYS A 126 -1.49 14.38 -14.78
N ASN A 127 -2.34 15.38 -14.63
CA ASN A 127 -2.16 16.44 -13.64
C ASN A 127 -2.15 15.88 -12.20
N LEU A 128 -3.01 14.90 -11.87
CA LEU A 128 -3.01 14.24 -10.56
C LEU A 128 -1.70 13.46 -10.33
N GLU A 129 -1.22 12.75 -11.36
CA GLU A 129 0.06 12.03 -11.30
C GLU A 129 1.24 13.00 -11.09
N ASP A 130 1.29 14.09 -11.86
CA ASP A 130 2.37 15.09 -11.78
C ASP A 130 2.38 15.80 -10.41
N LEU A 131 1.22 16.05 -9.81
CA LEU A 131 1.13 16.58 -8.45
C LEU A 131 1.68 15.58 -7.43
N ALA A 132 1.28 14.31 -7.50
CA ALA A 132 1.79 13.28 -6.61
C ALA A 132 3.29 13.05 -6.77
N GLN A 133 3.81 13.08 -8.02
CA GLN A 133 5.23 12.96 -8.30
C GLN A 133 6.04 14.15 -7.73
N LYS A 134 5.51 15.37 -7.81
CA LYS A 134 6.14 16.55 -7.20
C LYS A 134 6.26 16.41 -5.68
N GLU A 135 5.21 15.95 -5.02
CA GLU A 135 5.20 15.69 -3.57
C GLU A 135 6.23 14.60 -3.19
N THR A 136 6.27 13.51 -3.96
CA THR A 136 7.23 12.43 -3.77
C THR A 136 8.68 12.94 -3.96
N ASN A 137 8.97 13.65 -5.04
CA ASN A 137 10.28 14.19 -5.30
C ASN A 137 10.72 15.22 -4.23
N PHE A 138 9.80 16.08 -3.77
CA PHE A 138 10.06 17.02 -2.69
C PHE A 138 10.50 16.28 -1.41
N LEU A 139 9.85 15.16 -1.09
CA LEU A 139 10.16 14.38 0.10
C LEU A 139 11.48 13.62 -0.04
N LEU A 140 11.75 13.03 -1.22
CA LEU A 140 12.87 12.11 -1.41
C LEU A 140 14.22 12.79 -1.74
N GLN A 141 14.25 14.02 -2.28
CA GLN A 141 15.47 14.69 -2.73
C GLN A 141 16.11 15.59 -1.65
N GLY A 142 17.45 15.74 -1.69
CA GLY A 142 18.21 16.67 -0.84
C GLY A 142 18.19 16.27 0.65
N ASN A 143 18.24 14.97 0.96
CA ASN A 143 18.14 14.49 2.32
C ASN A 143 19.51 14.10 2.89
N ASP A 144 19.74 14.45 4.16
CA ASP A 144 20.77 13.82 4.98
C ASP A 144 20.29 12.43 5.48
N LEU A 145 21.21 11.72 6.10
CA LEU A 145 20.92 10.36 6.60
C LEU A 145 19.78 10.36 7.66
N LEU A 146 19.74 11.35 8.56
CA LEU A 146 18.74 11.42 9.61
C LEU A 146 17.35 11.65 9.00
N THR A 147 17.24 12.61 8.10
CA THR A 147 15.97 12.88 7.38
C THR A 147 15.53 11.66 6.59
N THR A 148 16.44 10.97 5.92
CA THR A 148 16.13 9.71 5.20
C THR A 148 15.58 8.64 6.14
N ILE A 149 16.19 8.46 7.32
CA ILE A 149 15.68 7.51 8.33
C ILE A 149 14.25 7.88 8.77
N LEU A 150 13.99 9.17 9.01
CA LEU A 150 12.64 9.63 9.37
C LEU A 150 11.62 9.36 8.26
N ILE A 151 12.00 9.57 6.99
CA ILE A 151 11.16 9.26 5.84
C ILE A 151 10.90 7.74 5.73
N VAL A 152 11.92 6.89 5.93
CA VAL A 152 11.75 5.43 5.94
C VAL A 152 10.78 4.99 7.06
N LEU A 153 10.88 5.59 8.23
CA LEU A 153 9.98 5.28 9.35
C LEU A 153 8.54 5.74 9.06
N GLU A 154 8.36 6.91 8.46
CA GLU A 154 7.04 7.44 8.13
C GLU A 154 6.45 6.75 6.90
N VAL A 155 7.08 6.86 5.73
CA VAL A 155 6.58 6.34 4.44
C VAL A 155 6.62 4.81 4.40
N GLY A 156 7.69 4.21 4.93
CA GLY A 156 7.83 2.74 4.97
C GLY A 156 6.93 2.13 6.04
N LEU A 157 7.27 2.36 7.31
CA LEU A 157 6.68 1.62 8.42
C LEU A 157 5.29 2.16 8.82
N LEU A 158 5.16 3.47 9.02
CA LEU A 158 3.92 4.04 9.55
C LEU A 158 2.80 4.05 8.50
N THR A 159 3.12 4.40 7.25
CA THR A 159 2.16 4.32 6.14
C THR A 159 1.77 2.85 5.88
N GLY A 160 2.74 1.94 5.83
CA GLY A 160 2.45 0.52 5.70
C GLY A 160 1.54 -0.01 6.81
N PHE A 161 1.74 0.42 8.06
CA PHE A 161 0.86 0.06 9.17
C PHE A 161 -0.53 0.71 9.06
N GLY A 162 -0.59 2.02 8.83
CA GLY A 162 -1.84 2.79 8.79
C GLY A 162 -2.78 2.32 7.69
N GLU A 163 -2.26 2.09 6.50
CA GLU A 163 -3.07 1.61 5.38
C GLU A 163 -3.49 0.15 5.56
N GLU A 164 -2.59 -0.73 6.04
CA GLU A 164 -2.93 -2.14 6.24
C GLU A 164 -3.96 -2.36 7.34
N ILE A 165 -3.88 -1.62 8.46
CA ILE A 165 -4.89 -1.76 9.53
C ILE A 165 -6.27 -1.35 9.04
N PHE A 166 -6.38 -0.37 8.12
CA PHE A 166 -7.64 0.06 7.54
C PHE A 166 -8.11 -0.91 6.44
N PHE A 167 -7.33 -1.08 5.36
CA PHE A 167 -7.76 -1.87 4.20
C PHE A 167 -7.85 -3.36 4.50
N ARG A 168 -6.88 -3.94 5.20
CA ARG A 168 -6.87 -5.39 5.52
C ARG A 168 -7.55 -5.68 6.84
N GLY A 169 -7.26 -4.90 7.87
CA GLY A 169 -7.86 -5.11 9.18
C GLY A 169 -9.35 -4.80 9.20
N ALA A 170 -9.75 -3.57 8.88
CA ALA A 170 -11.14 -3.15 8.99
C ALA A 170 -11.99 -3.59 7.79
N ILE A 171 -11.55 -3.31 6.54
CA ILE A 171 -12.36 -3.56 5.34
C ILE A 171 -12.32 -5.05 4.96
N LEU A 172 -11.16 -5.61 4.60
CA LEU A 172 -11.08 -7.02 4.17
C LEU A 172 -11.49 -7.98 5.30
N GLY A 173 -11.13 -7.68 6.55
CA GLY A 173 -11.57 -8.44 7.71
C GLY A 173 -13.10 -8.47 7.89
N ALA A 174 -13.82 -7.41 7.51
CA ALA A 174 -15.27 -7.40 7.50
C ALA A 174 -15.86 -8.30 6.41
N PHE A 175 -15.25 -8.33 5.21
CA PHE A 175 -15.61 -9.23 4.13
C PHE A 175 -15.36 -10.70 4.49
N GLU A 176 -14.19 -11.03 5.05
CA GLU A 176 -13.80 -12.39 5.45
C GLU A 176 -14.77 -13.00 6.47
N GLN A 177 -15.33 -12.18 7.36
CA GLN A 177 -16.30 -12.63 8.36
C GLN A 177 -17.72 -12.84 7.82
N LYS A 178 -18.01 -12.40 6.60
CA LYS A 178 -19.32 -12.57 5.98
C LYS A 178 -19.43 -13.94 5.34
N LYS A 179 -20.26 -14.81 5.93
CA LYS A 179 -20.54 -16.15 5.38
C LYS A 179 -21.12 -16.03 3.95
N GLY A 180 -20.67 -16.91 3.08
CA GLY A 180 -21.14 -17.03 1.70
C GLY A 180 -20.47 -16.07 0.70
N LEU A 181 -19.57 -15.19 1.14
CA LEU A 181 -18.75 -14.41 0.21
C LEU A 181 -17.50 -15.19 -0.22
N ASN A 182 -17.17 -15.06 -1.50
CA ASN A 182 -15.93 -15.58 -2.03
C ASN A 182 -14.76 -14.70 -1.58
N ILE A 183 -13.83 -15.26 -0.81
CA ILE A 183 -12.68 -14.53 -0.27
C ILE A 183 -11.76 -14.01 -1.38
N HIS A 184 -11.62 -14.72 -2.48
CA HIS A 184 -10.79 -14.28 -3.60
C HIS A 184 -11.36 -13.00 -4.23
N LEU A 185 -12.68 -12.96 -4.47
CA LEU A 185 -13.33 -11.74 -4.97
C LEU A 185 -13.18 -10.57 -3.99
N SER A 186 -13.25 -10.85 -2.68
CA SER A 186 -13.07 -9.83 -1.64
C SER A 186 -11.64 -9.27 -1.64
N VAL A 187 -10.63 -10.14 -1.78
CA VAL A 187 -9.22 -9.73 -1.89
C VAL A 187 -8.98 -8.86 -3.12
N TRP A 188 -9.50 -9.29 -4.28
CA TRP A 188 -9.37 -8.53 -5.52
C TRP A 188 -10.09 -7.18 -5.43
N PHE A 189 -11.31 -7.15 -4.90
CA PHE A 189 -12.06 -5.90 -4.71
C PHE A 189 -11.31 -4.91 -3.81
N VAL A 190 -10.78 -5.38 -2.67
CA VAL A 190 -10.04 -4.50 -1.74
C VAL A 190 -8.69 -4.09 -2.34
N GLY A 191 -8.02 -4.92 -3.15
CA GLY A 191 -6.81 -4.56 -3.87
C GLY A 191 -7.04 -3.47 -4.92
N ILE A 192 -8.12 -3.57 -5.69
CA ILE A 192 -8.56 -2.53 -6.64
C ILE A 192 -8.90 -1.24 -5.90
N LEU A 193 -9.68 -1.34 -4.82
CA LEU A 193 -10.05 -0.20 -3.98
C LEU A 193 -8.82 0.50 -3.40
N PHE A 194 -7.85 -0.26 -2.89
CA PHE A 194 -6.58 0.25 -2.38
C PHE A 194 -5.85 1.08 -3.43
N SER A 195 -5.72 0.56 -4.65
CA SER A 195 -5.07 1.30 -5.74
C SER A 195 -5.86 2.55 -6.15
N ALA A 196 -7.19 2.46 -6.22
CA ALA A 196 -8.05 3.57 -6.60
C ALA A 196 -7.97 4.75 -5.62
N PHE A 197 -7.77 4.49 -4.33
CA PHE A 197 -7.63 5.53 -3.30
C PHE A 197 -6.38 6.42 -3.44
N HIS A 198 -5.43 6.02 -4.27
CA HIS A 198 -4.26 6.86 -4.57
C HIS A 198 -4.53 7.92 -5.63
N PHE A 199 -5.63 7.83 -6.39
CA PHE A 199 -5.98 8.76 -7.47
C PHE A 199 -4.90 8.93 -8.54
N GLN A 200 -4.03 7.95 -8.74
CA GLN A 200 -2.91 7.94 -9.67
C GLN A 200 -3.08 6.81 -10.68
N PHE A 201 -3.57 7.14 -11.87
CA PHE A 201 -3.88 6.16 -12.92
C PHE A 201 -2.61 5.49 -13.51
N PHE A 202 -1.55 6.27 -13.70
CA PHE A 202 -0.31 5.79 -14.32
C PHE A 202 0.55 4.89 -13.41
N GLY A 203 0.10 4.65 -12.17
CA GLY A 203 0.61 3.63 -11.25
C GLY A 203 -0.47 2.67 -10.74
N PHE A 204 -1.66 2.65 -11.36
CA PHE A 204 -2.82 1.91 -10.87
C PHE A 204 -2.59 0.39 -10.85
N PHE A 205 -2.14 -0.20 -11.96
CA PHE A 205 -2.00 -1.65 -12.06
C PHE A 205 -0.94 -2.21 -11.12
N PRO A 206 0.30 -1.68 -11.03
CA PRO A 206 1.28 -2.16 -10.07
C PRO A 206 0.78 -2.10 -8.62
N ARG A 207 0.13 -0.98 -8.21
CA ARG A 207 -0.46 -0.86 -6.89
C ARG A 207 -1.63 -1.81 -6.64
N CYS A 208 -2.44 -2.07 -7.67
CA CYS A 208 -3.52 -3.05 -7.59
C CYS A 208 -2.97 -4.47 -7.31
N PHE A 209 -1.92 -4.91 -8.03
CA PHE A 209 -1.29 -6.20 -7.79
C PHE A 209 -0.63 -6.28 -6.43
N LEU A 210 0.07 -5.21 -5.98
CA LEU A 210 0.57 -5.12 -4.61
C LEU A 210 -0.59 -5.24 -3.61
N GLY A 211 -1.68 -4.51 -3.84
CA GLY A 211 -2.87 -4.55 -2.98
C GLY A 211 -3.49 -5.94 -2.87
N ILE A 212 -3.58 -6.68 -3.96
CA ILE A 212 -4.06 -8.06 -3.99
C ILE A 212 -3.10 -8.98 -3.23
N TRP A 213 -1.79 -8.84 -3.45
CA TRP A 213 -0.77 -9.62 -2.73
C TRP A 213 -0.85 -9.43 -1.22
N LEU A 214 -0.91 -8.18 -0.76
CA LEU A 214 -1.06 -7.85 0.67
C LEU A 214 -2.37 -8.41 1.25
N GLY A 215 -3.46 -8.40 0.46
CA GLY A 215 -4.72 -9.03 0.84
C GLY A 215 -4.60 -10.54 1.05
N TYR A 216 -3.91 -11.24 0.17
CA TYR A 216 -3.65 -12.68 0.32
C TYR A 216 -2.73 -12.98 1.51
N LEU A 217 -1.70 -12.18 1.75
CA LEU A 217 -0.86 -12.32 2.94
C LEU A 217 -1.69 -12.22 4.22
N PHE A 218 -2.63 -11.26 4.32
CA PHE A 218 -3.53 -11.10 5.45
C PHE A 218 -4.44 -12.32 5.67
N VAL A 219 -5.01 -12.85 4.59
CA VAL A 219 -5.93 -13.99 4.66
C VAL A 219 -5.19 -15.27 5.03
N TRP A 220 -4.08 -15.58 4.36
CA TRP A 220 -3.34 -16.81 4.56
C TRP A 220 -2.60 -16.88 5.89
N SER A 221 -1.99 -15.77 6.32
CA SER A 221 -1.25 -15.72 7.59
C SER A 221 -2.15 -15.55 8.81
N ARG A 222 -3.40 -15.09 8.61
CA ARG A 222 -4.31 -14.66 9.67
C ARG A 222 -3.69 -13.60 10.60
N SER A 223 -2.73 -12.85 10.11
CA SER A 223 -1.97 -11.81 10.82
C SER A 223 -2.00 -10.50 10.03
N LEU A 224 -2.16 -9.38 10.73
CA LEU A 224 -1.98 -8.05 10.13
C LEU A 224 -0.50 -7.73 9.86
N TRP A 225 0.40 -8.30 10.64
CA TRP A 225 1.81 -7.91 10.62
C TRP A 225 2.53 -8.34 9.34
N LEU A 226 2.12 -9.45 8.72
CA LEU A 226 2.79 -9.91 7.50
C LEU A 226 2.57 -8.97 6.31
N PRO A 227 1.33 -8.54 5.98
CA PRO A 227 1.15 -7.49 4.97
C PRO A 227 1.78 -6.15 5.38
N VAL A 228 1.78 -5.77 6.68
CA VAL A 228 2.48 -4.56 7.15
C VAL A 228 3.97 -4.63 6.83
N ILE A 229 4.63 -5.75 7.10
CA ILE A 229 6.06 -5.94 6.78
C ILE A 229 6.29 -5.88 5.26
N ALA A 230 5.44 -6.53 4.46
CA ALA A 230 5.56 -6.50 3.00
C ALA A 230 5.38 -5.08 2.42
N HIS A 231 4.41 -4.33 2.94
CA HIS A 231 4.15 -2.96 2.54
C HIS A 231 5.30 -2.02 2.98
N ALA A 232 5.73 -2.15 4.23
CA ALA A 232 6.85 -1.36 4.76
C ALA A 232 8.15 -1.62 3.98
N LEU A 233 8.41 -2.87 3.59
CA LEU A 233 9.54 -3.24 2.73
C LEU A 233 9.43 -2.55 1.37
N ASN A 234 8.27 -2.63 0.72
CA ASN A 234 8.06 -2.00 -0.59
C ASN A 234 8.30 -0.48 -0.54
N ASN A 235 7.64 0.22 0.37
CA ASN A 235 7.74 1.67 0.47
C ASN A 235 9.10 2.14 1.00
N GLY A 236 9.63 1.47 2.02
CA GLY A 236 10.93 1.80 2.60
C GLY A 236 12.08 1.63 1.60
N MET A 237 12.02 0.60 0.75
CA MET A 237 13.04 0.39 -0.29
C MET A 237 13.04 1.49 -1.34
N VAL A 238 11.90 2.06 -1.70
CA VAL A 238 11.84 3.23 -2.60
C VAL A 238 12.63 4.40 -2.03
N VAL A 239 12.47 4.69 -0.74
CA VAL A 239 13.20 5.77 -0.05
C VAL A 239 14.71 5.48 0.01
N ILE A 240 15.07 4.24 0.35
CA ILE A 240 16.48 3.83 0.46
C ILE A 240 17.17 3.89 -0.91
N VAL A 241 16.53 3.39 -1.96
CA VAL A 241 17.06 3.42 -3.33
C VAL A 241 17.25 4.86 -3.81
N ALA A 242 16.27 5.74 -3.58
CA ALA A 242 16.36 7.17 -3.92
C ALA A 242 17.55 7.83 -3.21
N TYR A 243 17.72 7.60 -1.92
CA TYR A 243 18.86 8.12 -1.16
C TYR A 243 20.20 7.61 -1.68
N LEU A 244 20.34 6.29 -1.94
CA LEU A 244 21.58 5.71 -2.46
C LEU A 244 21.92 6.23 -3.87
N ALA A 245 20.91 6.48 -4.70
CA ALA A 245 21.08 7.08 -6.01
C ALA A 245 21.57 8.54 -5.91
N GLU A 246 21.00 9.32 -4.99
CA GLU A 246 21.41 10.71 -4.74
C GLU A 246 22.85 10.79 -4.21
N GLN A 247 23.24 9.85 -3.32
CA GLN A 247 24.63 9.72 -2.83
C GLN A 247 25.59 9.14 -3.89
N LYS A 248 25.13 8.84 -5.11
CA LYS A 248 25.90 8.24 -6.21
C LYS A 248 26.52 6.87 -5.85
N VAL A 249 25.94 6.16 -4.87
CA VAL A 249 26.33 4.77 -4.55
C VAL A 249 25.85 3.81 -5.62
N ILE A 250 24.67 4.09 -6.19
CA ILE A 250 24.08 3.36 -7.33
C ILE A 250 23.71 4.34 -8.43
N GLY A 251 23.55 3.85 -9.67
CA GLY A 251 23.00 4.68 -10.76
C GLY A 251 21.56 5.10 -10.47
N ALA A 252 21.17 6.30 -10.91
CA ALA A 252 19.83 6.86 -10.66
C ALA A 252 18.69 5.90 -11.04
N ASP A 253 18.85 5.17 -12.15
CA ASP A 253 17.83 4.25 -12.69
C ASP A 253 18.21 2.77 -12.51
N ALA A 254 19.25 2.47 -11.73
CA ALA A 254 19.84 1.12 -11.69
C ALA A 254 18.85 0.03 -11.28
N ILE A 255 17.95 0.35 -10.36
CA ILE A 255 16.94 -0.61 -9.88
C ILE A 255 15.69 -0.56 -10.77
N GLU A 256 15.23 0.63 -11.15
CA GLU A 256 13.97 0.83 -11.89
C GLU A 256 14.03 0.25 -13.31
N LYS A 257 15.21 0.22 -13.94
CA LYS A 257 15.39 -0.36 -15.28
C LYS A 257 15.54 -1.88 -15.31
N ILE A 258 15.66 -2.54 -14.16
CA ILE A 258 15.78 -4.02 -14.13
C ILE A 258 14.47 -4.62 -14.65
N GLY A 259 14.54 -5.31 -15.80
CA GLY A 259 13.39 -5.97 -16.43
C GLY A 259 12.63 -5.12 -17.43
N VAL A 260 12.92 -3.81 -17.52
CA VAL A 260 12.34 -2.93 -18.54
C VAL A 260 13.14 -3.12 -19.83
N PRO A 261 12.52 -3.60 -20.94
CA PRO A 261 13.21 -3.84 -22.20
C PRO A 261 13.53 -2.51 -22.91
N GLN A 262 14.54 -2.48 -23.75
CA GLN A 262 14.74 -1.39 -24.68
C GLN A 262 13.64 -1.37 -25.76
N ALA A 263 13.50 -0.24 -26.44
CA ALA A 263 12.47 -0.10 -27.48
C ALA A 263 12.61 -1.21 -28.55
N GLY A 264 11.56 -1.98 -28.74
CA GLY A 264 11.51 -3.11 -29.69
C GLY A 264 12.04 -4.43 -29.17
N GLU A 265 12.53 -4.50 -27.93
CA GLU A 265 12.96 -5.76 -27.32
C GLU A 265 11.80 -6.46 -26.60
N PHE A 266 11.90 -7.79 -26.52
CA PHE A 266 10.94 -8.62 -25.81
C PHE A 266 11.26 -8.63 -24.30
N PRO A 267 10.27 -8.45 -23.39
CA PRO A 267 10.50 -8.34 -21.95
C PRO A 267 10.77 -9.70 -21.28
N LEU A 268 11.78 -10.44 -21.76
CA LEU A 268 12.06 -11.82 -21.33
C LEU A 268 12.33 -11.91 -19.82
N LEU A 269 13.15 -10.99 -19.28
CA LEU A 269 13.48 -10.99 -17.85
C LEU A 269 12.24 -10.72 -16.98
N ALA A 270 11.38 -9.79 -17.40
CA ALA A 270 10.14 -9.51 -16.71
C ALA A 270 9.18 -10.72 -16.71
N LEU A 271 9.10 -11.44 -17.84
CA LEU A 271 8.26 -12.66 -17.94
C LEU A 271 8.78 -13.79 -17.07
N ILE A 272 10.09 -14.04 -17.06
CA ILE A 272 10.71 -15.04 -16.18
C ILE A 272 10.44 -14.67 -14.71
N SER A 273 10.65 -13.39 -14.35
CA SER A 273 10.36 -12.88 -13.03
C SER A 273 8.89 -13.06 -12.64
N ALA A 274 7.94 -12.76 -13.53
CA ALA A 274 6.52 -12.96 -13.29
C ALA A 274 6.17 -14.43 -13.01
N ILE A 275 6.70 -15.37 -13.81
CA ILE A 275 6.48 -16.82 -13.62
C ILE A 275 7.03 -17.28 -12.26
N LEU A 276 8.26 -16.88 -11.92
CA LEU A 276 8.89 -17.22 -10.65
C LEU A 276 8.13 -16.59 -9.47
N THR A 277 7.65 -15.34 -9.62
CA THR A 277 6.84 -14.65 -8.61
C THR A 277 5.54 -15.41 -8.36
N ILE A 278 4.83 -15.83 -9.40
CA ILE A 278 3.61 -16.65 -9.26
C ILE A 278 3.91 -17.97 -8.53
N ALA A 279 5.00 -18.63 -8.88
CA ALA A 279 5.42 -19.86 -8.21
C ALA A 279 5.70 -19.64 -6.71
N LEU A 280 6.40 -18.55 -6.36
CA LEU A 280 6.66 -18.17 -4.98
C LEU A 280 5.37 -17.79 -4.23
N ILE A 281 4.42 -17.11 -4.86
CA ILE A 281 3.11 -16.79 -4.27
C ILE A 281 2.34 -18.08 -3.95
N ILE A 282 2.33 -19.05 -4.87
CA ILE A 282 1.73 -20.38 -4.64
C ILE A 282 2.43 -21.12 -3.48
N ALA A 283 3.76 -21.10 -3.44
CA ALA A 283 4.52 -21.68 -2.33
C ALA A 283 4.19 -20.99 -1.00
N THR A 284 4.10 -19.65 -0.99
CA THR A 284 3.73 -18.86 0.20
C THR A 284 2.35 -19.26 0.72
N SER A 285 1.36 -19.41 -0.16
CA SER A 285 0.02 -19.84 0.25
C SER A 285 0.06 -21.20 0.95
N LYS A 286 0.81 -22.18 0.40
CA LYS A 286 0.96 -23.51 1.00
C LYS A 286 1.68 -23.48 2.36
N ILE A 287 2.68 -22.61 2.52
CA ILE A 287 3.42 -22.45 3.79
C ILE A 287 2.54 -21.83 4.87
N LEU A 288 1.79 -20.77 4.51
CA LEU A 288 1.00 -20.01 5.48
C LEU A 288 -0.33 -20.68 5.86
N THR A 289 -0.90 -21.51 4.99
CA THR A 289 -2.18 -22.20 5.25
C THR A 289 -2.02 -23.57 5.93
N LYS A 290 -0.81 -24.11 6.00
CA LYS A 290 -0.53 -25.40 6.68
C LYS A 290 -0.35 -25.28 8.20
N ASN A 291 -0.24 -24.08 8.72
CA ASN A 291 -0.13 -23.78 10.15
C ASN A 291 -1.48 -23.22 10.65
#